data_ef515fcef34ec49680b79cb13a285905
#
_entry.id   ef515fcef34ec49680b79cb13a285905
#
_cell.length_a   1.000
_cell.length_b   1.000
_cell.length_c   1.000
_cell.angle_alpha   90.00
_cell.angle_beta   90.00
_cell.angle_gamma   90.00
#
_symmetry.space_group_name_H-M   'P 1'
#
loop_
_entity.id
_entity.type
_entity.pdbx_description
1 polymer ?
#
loop_
_entity_poly.entity_id
_entity_poly.type
_entity_poly.pdbx_seq_one_letter_code
_entity_poly.pdbx_strand_id
1 'polypeptide(L)'
;KYENMKSFHLAEGPGGFIEATSYMRKNVNDIYYGMTLIDNDPNVPGWKKTKHFLDTNSNIRIECGATNTGVLLSVENLQYCYNKYHNSMNIITADGGFDFSVDFNKQEGMASNLLIAQSSFAIAMQKIGGHFILKIFDIFTKTTCDILYLLCSLYKKVYIVKPNTSRLANSEKYIVCKYFKGSHSNLIPNIINEYPKLLQYNSISSIINSKLDYYFINRVEEINAIFGQQQIENINTTLSLSNNTKNEKIESLKKNNIQKSIHWCEKFNIPHNKNVLSTNIFMTNSITRKCYDNTVAVTAADNTIAVSADDNTIDDNTIDDNTIDAVTVADSTIDIRYSNMTP
;
A
#
# COMPACT_ATOMS: atom_id res chain seq x y z
N LYS A 1 8.84 -18.00 18.63
CA LYS A 1 8.41 -16.78 19.37
C LYS A 1 8.74 -15.62 18.46
N TYR A 2 7.71 -14.93 17.93
CA TYR A 2 7.95 -13.74 17.09
C TYR A 2 8.55 -12.64 17.95
N GLU A 3 9.62 -11.97 17.48
CA GLU A 3 10.12 -10.75 18.11
C GLU A 3 9.05 -9.67 18.14
N ASN A 4 9.06 -8.83 19.15
CA ASN A 4 8.15 -7.68 19.24
C ASN A 4 8.45 -6.70 18.11
N MET A 5 7.42 -6.28 17.41
CA MET A 5 7.51 -5.42 16.26
C MET A 5 7.03 -4.00 16.60
N LYS A 6 7.68 -3.00 16.04
CA LYS A 6 7.16 -1.63 15.95
C LYS A 6 6.87 -1.29 14.51
N SER A 7 5.68 -0.80 14.23
CA SER A 7 5.32 -0.29 12.92
C SER A 7 4.87 1.15 12.97
N PHE A 8 5.02 1.85 11.84
CA PHE A 8 4.56 3.21 11.70
C PHE A 8 3.79 3.35 10.38
N HIS A 9 2.57 3.88 10.44
CA HIS A 9 1.66 3.97 9.32
C HIS A 9 1.37 5.44 9.01
N LEU A 10 1.87 5.91 7.86
CA LEU A 10 1.82 7.30 7.40
C LEU A 10 0.59 7.52 6.53
N ALA A 11 -0.09 8.65 6.70
CA ALA A 11 -1.34 9.01 6.03
C ALA A 11 -2.41 7.92 6.16
N GLU A 12 -2.52 7.36 7.34
CA GLU A 12 -3.16 6.07 7.63
C GLU A 12 -4.69 6.17 7.81
N GLY A 13 -5.24 7.33 8.06
CA GLY A 13 -6.69 7.45 8.29
C GLY A 13 -7.53 6.81 7.18
N PRO A 14 -8.45 5.89 7.49
CA PRO A 14 -9.00 5.58 8.82
C PRO A 14 -8.35 4.42 9.59
N GLY A 15 -7.24 3.81 9.17
CA GLY A 15 -6.53 2.82 9.95
C GLY A 15 -6.50 1.39 9.39
N GLY A 16 -6.71 1.23 8.09
CA GLY A 16 -6.80 -0.08 7.44
C GLY A 16 -5.51 -0.90 7.49
N PHE A 17 -4.34 -0.27 7.33
CA PHE A 17 -3.06 -0.97 7.41
C PHE A 17 -2.73 -1.38 8.85
N ILE A 18 -3.05 -0.56 9.85
CA ILE A 18 -2.89 -0.93 11.26
C ILE A 18 -3.77 -2.11 11.60
N GLU A 19 -5.04 -2.08 11.21
CA GLU A 19 -6.00 -3.16 11.45
C GLU A 19 -5.51 -4.47 10.82
N ALA A 20 -5.12 -4.42 9.54
CA ALA A 20 -4.59 -5.59 8.84
C ALA A 20 -3.30 -6.12 9.48
N THR A 21 -2.35 -5.24 9.81
CA THR A 21 -1.08 -5.64 10.42
C THR A 21 -1.30 -6.26 11.80
N SER A 22 -2.14 -5.65 12.63
CA SER A 22 -2.49 -6.16 13.95
C SER A 22 -3.21 -7.52 13.86
N TYR A 23 -4.16 -7.65 12.93
CA TYR A 23 -4.87 -8.91 12.69
C TYR A 23 -3.94 -10.05 12.28
N MET A 24 -2.98 -9.78 11.41
CA MET A 24 -2.03 -10.79 10.94
C MET A 24 -1.00 -11.18 12.01
N ARG A 25 -0.52 -10.20 12.75
CA ARG A 25 0.51 -10.41 13.78
C ARG A 25 -0.02 -11.08 15.04
N LYS A 26 -1.22 -10.73 15.49
CA LYS A 26 -1.86 -11.26 16.72
C LYS A 26 -0.95 -11.24 17.95
N ASN A 27 -0.03 -10.27 18.04
CA ASN A 27 0.94 -10.15 19.11
C ASN A 27 0.66 -8.88 19.93
N VAL A 28 0.20 -9.05 21.14
CA VAL A 28 -0.16 -7.95 22.06
C VAL A 28 1.02 -7.07 22.48
N ASN A 29 2.26 -7.55 22.31
CA ASN A 29 3.47 -6.82 22.64
C ASN A 29 4.00 -5.97 21.45
N ASP A 30 3.41 -6.10 20.28
CA ASP A 30 3.73 -5.23 19.15
C ASP A 30 3.18 -3.83 19.42
N ILE A 31 3.82 -2.81 18.84
CA ILE A 31 3.36 -1.42 18.96
C ILE A 31 3.15 -0.86 17.56
N TYR A 32 1.96 -0.35 17.32
CA TYR A 32 1.54 0.23 16.05
C TYR A 32 1.35 1.74 16.21
N TYR A 33 2.06 2.54 15.41
CA TYR A 33 1.88 3.98 15.37
C TYR A 33 1.13 4.36 14.09
N GLY A 34 0.13 5.22 14.20
CA GLY A 34 -0.59 5.77 13.06
C GLY A 34 -0.51 7.29 13.06
N MET A 35 -0.19 7.88 11.89
CA MET A 35 -0.16 9.32 11.68
C MET A 35 -0.99 9.67 10.46
N THR A 36 -1.93 10.59 10.62
CA THR A 36 -2.75 11.13 9.52
C THR A 36 -3.05 12.59 9.78
N LEU A 37 -3.38 13.33 8.72
CA LEU A 37 -3.82 14.71 8.82
C LEU A 37 -5.03 14.80 9.78
N ILE A 38 -4.95 15.71 10.74
CA ILE A 38 -6.04 16.04 11.63
C ILE A 38 -6.72 17.29 11.08
N ASP A 39 -7.94 17.11 10.57
CA ASP A 39 -8.74 18.18 9.99
C ASP A 39 -10.17 18.13 10.53
N ASN A 40 -10.81 19.30 10.54
CA ASN A 40 -12.22 19.43 10.91
C ASN A 40 -13.18 19.09 9.75
N ASP A 41 -12.69 19.10 8.50
CA ASP A 41 -13.47 18.72 7.34
C ASP A 41 -13.86 17.24 7.43
N PRO A 42 -15.16 16.90 7.40
CA PRO A 42 -15.63 15.51 7.45
C PRO A 42 -15.21 14.68 6.23
N ASN A 43 -14.83 15.31 5.12
CA ASN A 43 -14.36 14.64 3.92
C ASN A 43 -12.89 14.19 4.02
N VAL A 44 -12.11 14.79 4.93
CA VAL A 44 -10.74 14.36 5.18
C VAL A 44 -10.75 13.07 6.00
N PRO A 45 -10.15 11.97 5.49
CA PRO A 45 -10.08 10.71 6.22
C PRO A 45 -9.33 10.88 7.55
N GLY A 46 -9.97 10.46 8.63
CA GLY A 46 -9.40 10.53 9.97
C GLY A 46 -9.82 9.32 10.80
N TRP A 47 -9.56 9.36 12.11
CA TRP A 47 -9.73 8.24 13.03
C TRP A 47 -11.18 8.00 13.50
N LYS A 48 -12.16 8.80 13.08
CA LYS A 48 -13.55 8.73 13.56
C LYS A 48 -14.19 7.36 13.32
N LYS A 49 -13.93 6.75 12.15
CA LYS A 49 -14.54 5.45 11.77
C LYS A 49 -13.96 4.26 12.53
N THR A 50 -12.74 4.39 13.03
CA THR A 50 -12.00 3.33 13.72
C THR A 50 -11.85 3.56 15.21
N LYS A 51 -12.56 4.53 15.76
CA LYS A 51 -12.46 4.89 17.18
C LYS A 51 -12.61 3.66 18.11
N HIS A 52 -13.59 2.82 17.86
CA HIS A 52 -13.80 1.60 18.66
C HIS A 52 -12.59 0.66 18.60
N PHE A 53 -12.01 0.46 17.41
CA PHE A 53 -10.81 -0.36 17.23
C PHE A 53 -9.61 0.23 17.99
N LEU A 54 -9.41 1.54 17.92
CA LEU A 54 -8.34 2.23 18.64
C LEU A 54 -8.53 2.13 20.17
N ASP A 55 -9.74 2.34 20.66
CA ASP A 55 -10.06 2.31 22.09
C ASP A 55 -9.90 0.90 22.69
N THR A 56 -10.10 -0.16 21.90
CA THR A 56 -9.99 -1.56 22.35
C THR A 56 -8.57 -2.13 22.24
N ASN A 57 -7.66 -1.48 21.53
CA ASN A 57 -6.29 -1.97 21.29
C ASN A 57 -5.25 -1.02 21.88
N SER A 58 -4.87 -1.23 23.14
CA SER A 58 -3.94 -0.37 23.89
C SER A 58 -2.51 -0.29 23.32
N ASN A 59 -2.16 -1.19 22.40
CA ASN A 59 -0.87 -1.21 21.72
C ASN A 59 -0.86 -0.38 20.41
N ILE A 60 -1.99 0.26 20.07
CA ILE A 60 -2.08 1.21 18.97
C ILE A 60 -1.94 2.64 19.51
N ARG A 61 -1.13 3.45 18.88
CA ARG A 61 -0.82 4.81 19.31
C ARG A 61 -0.96 5.78 18.14
N ILE A 62 -1.76 6.82 18.35
CA ILE A 62 -1.87 7.90 17.37
C ILE A 62 -0.73 8.89 17.60
N GLU A 63 0.02 9.19 16.52
CA GLU A 63 1.07 10.17 16.51
C GLU A 63 0.61 11.41 15.73
N CYS A 64 0.78 12.59 16.31
CA CYS A 64 0.34 13.85 15.71
C CYS A 64 1.52 14.76 15.31
N GLY A 65 2.75 14.36 15.65
CA GLY A 65 3.95 15.15 15.43
C GLY A 65 4.10 16.34 16.38
N ALA A 66 5.13 17.15 16.18
CA ALA A 66 5.40 18.34 16.98
C ALA A 66 4.30 19.41 16.86
N THR A 67 3.68 19.51 15.70
CA THR A 67 2.63 20.51 15.42
C THR A 67 1.24 20.06 15.88
N ASN A 68 1.08 18.84 16.34
CA ASN A 68 -0.19 18.18 16.69
C ASN A 68 -1.23 18.15 15.53
N THR A 69 -0.77 18.24 14.30
CA THR A 69 -1.64 18.26 13.10
C THR A 69 -1.58 17.00 12.26
N GLY A 70 -0.59 16.14 12.48
CA GLY A 70 -0.35 14.96 11.64
C GLY A 70 0.09 15.29 10.21
N VAL A 71 0.43 16.55 9.91
CA VAL A 71 0.85 16.98 8.56
C VAL A 71 2.24 16.43 8.24
N LEU A 72 2.33 15.61 7.18
CA LEU A 72 3.60 15.04 6.72
C LEU A 72 4.50 16.07 6.01
N LEU A 73 3.95 17.15 5.46
CA LEU A 73 4.74 18.18 4.78
C LEU A 73 5.43 19.16 5.75
N SER A 74 5.24 19.01 7.09
CA SER A 74 5.90 19.84 8.11
C SER A 74 7.29 19.31 8.43
N VAL A 75 8.29 20.18 8.32
CA VAL A 75 9.67 19.87 8.71
C VAL A 75 9.79 19.61 10.22
N GLU A 76 9.00 20.31 11.04
CA GLU A 76 8.97 20.15 12.49
C GLU A 76 8.48 18.73 12.86
N ASN A 77 7.46 18.23 12.14
CA ASN A 77 6.96 16.88 12.35
C ASN A 77 7.98 15.81 11.90
N LEU A 78 8.68 16.02 10.79
CA LEU A 78 9.76 15.13 10.35
C LEU A 78 10.89 15.12 11.40
N GLN A 79 11.35 16.27 11.85
CA GLN A 79 12.42 16.37 12.85
C GLN A 79 12.03 15.72 14.17
N TYR A 80 10.79 15.93 14.62
CA TYR A 80 10.24 15.30 15.82
C TYR A 80 10.24 13.77 15.69
N CYS A 81 9.72 13.25 14.58
CA CYS A 81 9.68 11.81 14.34
C CYS A 81 11.08 11.21 14.22
N TYR A 82 12.01 11.89 13.57
CA TYR A 82 13.42 11.50 13.53
C TYR A 82 14.01 11.38 14.93
N ASN A 83 13.88 12.40 15.75
CA ASN A 83 14.42 12.41 17.11
C ASN A 83 13.82 11.31 18.00
N LYS A 84 12.54 11.02 17.84
CA LYS A 84 11.79 10.09 18.69
C LYS A 84 11.90 8.64 18.24
N TYR A 85 11.98 8.41 16.93
CA TYR A 85 11.80 7.09 16.34
C TYR A 85 12.97 6.62 15.47
N HIS A 86 14.08 7.35 15.42
CA HIS A 86 15.24 6.95 14.60
C HIS A 86 15.62 5.49 14.83
N ASN A 87 15.86 4.76 13.72
CA ASN A 87 16.28 3.35 13.71
C ASN A 87 15.41 2.43 14.59
N SER A 88 14.10 2.64 14.65
CA SER A 88 13.24 1.88 15.57
C SER A 88 12.10 1.12 14.89
N MET A 89 11.67 1.49 13.67
CA MET A 89 10.50 0.91 13.02
C MET A 89 10.88 -0.30 12.16
N ASN A 90 10.25 -1.43 12.44
CA ASN A 90 10.44 -2.66 11.66
C ASN A 90 9.69 -2.58 10.32
N ILE A 91 8.45 -2.07 10.35
CA ILE A 91 7.62 -1.88 9.16
C ILE A 91 7.10 -0.45 9.15
N ILE A 92 7.18 0.19 7.97
CA ILE A 92 6.53 1.48 7.72
C ILE A 92 5.63 1.31 6.50
N THR A 93 4.41 1.83 6.57
CA THR A 93 3.50 1.92 5.43
C THR A 93 3.14 3.37 5.15
N ALA A 94 2.87 3.70 3.90
CA ALA A 94 2.49 5.03 3.47
C ALA A 94 1.44 4.95 2.37
N ASP A 95 0.20 5.30 2.70
CA ASP A 95 -0.97 5.21 1.82
C ASP A 95 -1.55 6.59 1.47
N GLY A 96 -0.72 7.64 1.52
CA GLY A 96 -1.14 9.00 1.26
C GLY A 96 -1.67 9.22 -0.15
N GLY A 97 -2.71 10.03 -0.26
CA GLY A 97 -3.30 10.45 -1.52
C GLY A 97 -4.18 11.68 -1.32
N PHE A 98 -4.49 12.33 -2.44
CA PHE A 98 -5.44 13.44 -2.51
C PHE A 98 -6.67 13.04 -3.30
N ASP A 99 -7.69 13.87 -3.31
CA ASP A 99 -8.78 13.75 -4.26
C ASP A 99 -8.32 14.28 -5.63
N PHE A 100 -8.17 13.36 -6.58
CA PHE A 100 -7.75 13.64 -7.96
C PHE A 100 -8.93 13.70 -8.93
N SER A 101 -10.16 13.76 -8.44
CA SER A 101 -11.37 13.72 -9.27
C SER A 101 -11.45 14.83 -10.32
N VAL A 102 -10.73 15.94 -10.10
CA VAL A 102 -10.67 17.08 -11.02
C VAL A 102 -9.81 16.79 -12.27
N ASP A 103 -8.66 16.12 -12.10
CA ASP A 103 -7.76 15.80 -13.23
C ASP A 103 -6.84 14.63 -12.88
N PHE A 104 -7.24 13.43 -13.31
CA PHE A 104 -6.44 12.21 -13.09
C PHE A 104 -5.10 12.21 -13.83
N ASN A 105 -4.93 13.00 -14.89
CA ASN A 105 -3.67 13.06 -15.63
C ASN A 105 -2.56 13.78 -14.84
N LYS A 106 -2.94 14.61 -13.87
CA LYS A 106 -1.99 15.31 -12.99
C LYS A 106 -1.71 14.57 -11.68
N GLN A 107 -2.31 13.40 -11.48
CA GLN A 107 -2.26 12.65 -10.24
C GLN A 107 -0.83 12.41 -9.74
N GLU A 108 0.07 11.96 -10.61
CA GLU A 108 1.47 11.70 -10.25
C GLU A 108 2.20 12.97 -9.81
N GLY A 109 2.08 14.06 -10.59
CA GLY A 109 2.73 15.33 -10.27
C GLY A 109 2.20 15.96 -8.98
N MET A 110 0.88 15.93 -8.75
CA MET A 110 0.26 16.44 -7.53
C MET A 110 0.65 15.63 -6.29
N ALA A 111 0.87 14.32 -6.43
CA ALA A 111 1.29 13.45 -5.35
C ALA A 111 2.80 13.58 -5.02
N SER A 112 3.61 14.22 -5.85
CA SER A 112 5.08 14.21 -5.77
C SER A 112 5.61 14.67 -4.41
N ASN A 113 5.13 15.80 -3.88
CA ASN A 113 5.58 16.32 -2.59
C ASN A 113 5.21 15.38 -1.43
N LEU A 114 4.04 14.78 -1.49
CA LEU A 114 3.60 13.80 -0.48
C LEU A 114 4.42 12.51 -0.57
N LEU A 115 4.79 12.05 -1.77
CA LEU A 115 5.66 10.89 -1.95
C LEU A 115 7.06 11.14 -1.38
N ILE A 116 7.64 12.34 -1.63
CA ILE A 116 8.91 12.75 -1.02
C ILE A 116 8.78 12.77 0.51
N ALA A 117 7.72 13.36 1.03
CA ALA A 117 7.48 13.44 2.47
C ALA A 117 7.40 12.06 3.11
N GLN A 118 6.55 11.18 2.60
CA GLN A 118 6.38 9.81 3.10
C GLN A 118 7.69 9.02 3.06
N SER A 119 8.45 9.13 1.96
CA SER A 119 9.76 8.49 1.84
C SER A 119 10.76 9.03 2.85
N SER A 120 10.76 10.34 3.10
CA SER A 120 11.63 11.00 4.07
C SER A 120 11.37 10.52 5.50
N PHE A 121 10.09 10.46 5.90
CA PHE A 121 9.70 9.89 7.20
C PHE A 121 10.13 8.42 7.33
N ALA A 122 9.93 7.63 6.29
CA ALA A 122 10.34 6.23 6.30
C ALA A 122 11.85 6.10 6.50
N ILE A 123 12.67 6.80 5.72
CA ILE A 123 14.14 6.76 5.84
C ILE A 123 14.59 7.23 7.23
N ALA A 124 13.93 8.25 7.80
CA ALA A 124 14.26 8.81 9.10
C ALA A 124 14.01 7.84 10.27
N MET A 125 12.98 7.00 10.19
CA MET A 125 12.54 6.15 11.30
C MET A 125 12.87 4.66 11.14
N GLN A 126 13.21 4.23 9.92
CA GLN A 126 13.39 2.81 9.58
C GLN A 126 14.52 2.17 10.36
N LYS A 127 14.26 1.01 10.97
CA LYS A 127 15.28 0.14 11.55
C LYS A 127 16.06 -0.56 10.42
N ILE A 128 17.38 -0.76 10.62
CA ILE A 128 18.19 -1.60 9.71
C ILE A 128 17.54 -2.99 9.63
N GLY A 129 17.39 -3.52 8.42
CA GLY A 129 16.67 -4.76 8.14
C GLY A 129 15.15 -4.60 8.05
N GLY A 130 14.60 -3.42 8.33
CA GLY A 130 13.17 -3.13 8.27
C GLY A 130 12.63 -3.01 6.84
N HIS A 131 11.32 -2.78 6.74
CA HIS A 131 10.57 -2.83 5.48
C HIS A 131 9.68 -1.60 5.31
N PHE A 132 9.52 -1.15 4.05
CA PHE A 132 8.71 0.01 3.72
C PHE A 132 7.76 -0.30 2.57
N ILE A 133 6.52 0.13 2.69
CA ILE A 133 5.47 0.00 1.66
C ILE A 133 4.96 1.40 1.36
N LEU A 134 5.04 1.81 0.09
CA LEU A 134 4.66 3.15 -0.36
C LEU A 134 3.66 3.04 -1.51
N LYS A 135 2.47 3.63 -1.36
CA LYS A 135 1.54 3.79 -2.46
C LYS A 135 2.08 4.81 -3.46
N ILE A 136 2.02 4.45 -4.73
CA ILE A 136 2.32 5.32 -5.88
C ILE A 136 1.22 5.20 -6.92
N PHE A 137 1.27 6.07 -7.89
CA PHE A 137 0.44 6.01 -9.09
C PHE A 137 1.28 5.63 -10.31
N ASP A 138 1.48 6.54 -11.24
CA ASP A 138 2.33 6.30 -12.39
C ASP A 138 3.83 6.56 -12.07
N ILE A 139 4.72 6.14 -12.96
CA ILE A 139 6.18 6.30 -12.83
C ILE A 139 6.69 6.93 -14.13
N PHE A 140 6.12 8.08 -14.51
CA PHE A 140 6.48 8.80 -15.73
C PHE A 140 7.33 10.03 -15.43
N THR A 141 7.19 10.62 -14.22
CA THR A 141 7.94 11.82 -13.85
C THR A 141 9.32 11.47 -13.32
N LYS A 142 10.27 12.39 -13.55
CA LYS A 142 11.62 12.23 -13.00
C LYS A 142 11.61 12.12 -11.48
N THR A 143 10.73 12.85 -10.79
CA THR A 143 10.63 12.83 -9.32
C THR A 143 10.28 11.43 -8.80
N THR A 144 9.29 10.76 -9.38
CA THR A 144 8.92 9.40 -8.98
C THR A 144 10.06 8.42 -9.28
N CYS A 145 10.71 8.56 -10.45
CA CYS A 145 11.91 7.78 -10.80
C CYS A 145 13.05 8.01 -9.79
N ASP A 146 13.31 9.26 -9.40
CA ASP A 146 14.35 9.60 -8.43
C ASP A 146 14.06 8.98 -7.05
N ILE A 147 12.80 9.03 -6.58
CA ILE A 147 12.38 8.38 -5.33
C ILE A 147 12.63 6.87 -5.42
N LEU A 148 12.18 6.24 -6.50
CA LEU A 148 12.35 4.81 -6.71
C LEU A 148 13.84 4.42 -6.74
N TYR A 149 14.68 5.22 -7.44
CA TYR A 149 16.13 5.02 -7.48
C TYR A 149 16.77 5.13 -6.10
N LEU A 150 16.38 6.14 -5.32
CA LEU A 150 16.83 6.32 -3.94
C LEU A 150 16.45 5.11 -3.06
N LEU A 151 15.21 4.64 -3.17
CA LEU A 151 14.76 3.46 -2.43
C LEU A 151 15.51 2.20 -2.85
N CYS A 152 15.80 2.00 -4.14
CA CYS A 152 16.65 0.91 -4.61
C CYS A 152 18.08 0.97 -4.04
N SER A 153 18.61 2.17 -3.80
CA SER A 153 19.93 2.34 -3.17
C SER A 153 19.92 1.99 -1.68
N LEU A 154 18.80 2.23 -0.99
CA LEU A 154 18.69 2.09 0.47
C LEU A 154 18.17 0.73 0.94
N TYR A 155 17.51 -0.04 0.08
CA TYR A 155 16.96 -1.35 0.42
C TYR A 155 17.64 -2.48 -0.37
N LYS A 156 17.64 -3.70 0.17
CA LYS A 156 18.22 -4.87 -0.52
C LYS A 156 17.35 -5.37 -1.67
N LYS A 157 16.01 -5.26 -1.51
CA LYS A 157 15.04 -5.70 -2.51
C LYS A 157 13.95 -4.63 -2.63
N VAL A 158 13.58 -4.28 -3.86
CA VAL A 158 12.50 -3.34 -4.16
C VAL A 158 11.62 -3.93 -5.25
N TYR A 159 10.31 -3.95 -5.00
CA TYR A 159 9.30 -4.48 -5.91
C TYR A 159 8.26 -3.42 -6.20
N ILE A 160 7.68 -3.45 -7.40
CA ILE A 160 6.45 -2.73 -7.71
C ILE A 160 5.33 -3.74 -7.82
N VAL A 161 4.26 -3.52 -7.06
CA VAL A 161 3.15 -4.45 -6.88
C VAL A 161 1.84 -3.76 -7.20
N LYS A 162 1.00 -4.41 -8.01
CA LYS A 162 -0.41 -4.06 -8.18
C LYS A 162 -1.25 -5.08 -7.41
N PRO A 163 -1.80 -4.74 -6.24
CA PRO A 163 -2.60 -5.69 -5.45
C PRO A 163 -3.85 -6.16 -6.21
N ASN A 164 -4.19 -7.45 -6.08
CA ASN A 164 -5.40 -8.01 -6.71
C ASN A 164 -6.71 -7.38 -6.22
N THR A 165 -6.67 -6.74 -5.04
CA THR A 165 -7.79 -5.98 -4.48
C THR A 165 -7.90 -4.57 -5.04
N SER A 166 -6.86 -4.05 -5.70
CA SER A 166 -6.90 -2.76 -6.39
C SER A 166 -7.57 -2.90 -7.76
N ARG A 167 -8.30 -1.88 -8.18
CA ARG A 167 -8.94 -1.85 -9.50
C ARG A 167 -7.89 -1.79 -10.60
N LEU A 168 -7.90 -2.74 -11.53
CA LEU A 168 -6.91 -2.81 -12.61
C LEU A 168 -6.98 -1.63 -13.59
N ALA A 169 -8.13 -0.95 -13.67
CA ALA A 169 -8.31 0.22 -14.52
C ALA A 169 -7.74 1.52 -13.94
N ASN A 170 -7.25 1.54 -12.69
CA ASN A 170 -6.58 2.70 -12.11
C ASN A 170 -5.05 2.52 -12.09
N SER A 171 -4.31 3.61 -11.90
CA SER A 171 -2.85 3.62 -11.87
C SER A 171 -2.23 3.27 -10.52
N GLU A 172 -3.03 3.11 -9.45
CA GLU A 172 -2.54 2.80 -8.10
C GLU A 172 -1.68 1.54 -8.07
N LYS A 173 -0.49 1.67 -7.53
CA LYS A 173 0.51 0.61 -7.31
C LYS A 173 1.22 0.84 -5.98
N TYR A 174 1.99 -0.13 -5.54
CA TYR A 174 2.79 -0.03 -4.31
C TYR A 174 4.24 -0.37 -4.59
N ILE A 175 5.16 0.45 -4.07
CA ILE A 175 6.57 0.10 -3.95
C ILE A 175 6.72 -0.66 -2.63
N VAL A 176 7.25 -1.89 -2.69
CA VAL A 176 7.55 -2.72 -1.53
C VAL A 176 9.05 -2.86 -1.39
N CYS A 177 9.60 -2.25 -0.34
CA CYS A 177 11.02 -2.22 -0.03
C CYS A 177 11.32 -3.16 1.12
N LYS A 178 12.22 -4.13 0.90
CA LYS A 178 12.61 -5.11 1.94
C LYS A 178 14.07 -4.94 2.32
N TYR A 179 14.34 -5.06 3.62
CA TYR A 179 15.67 -5.07 4.23
C TYR A 179 16.44 -3.76 4.03
N PHE A 180 16.04 -2.74 4.79
CA PHE A 180 16.71 -1.45 4.83
C PHE A 180 18.19 -1.61 5.19
N LYS A 181 19.09 -1.03 4.40
CA LYS A 181 20.54 -1.15 4.59
C LYS A 181 21.10 -0.09 5.56
N GLY A 182 20.30 0.88 5.92
CA GLY A 182 20.72 2.11 6.58
C GLY A 182 20.89 3.25 5.58
N SER A 183 21.12 4.45 6.09
CA SER A 183 21.40 5.64 5.29
C SER A 183 22.77 6.22 5.71
N HIS A 184 23.40 6.96 4.78
CA HIS A 184 24.60 7.74 5.13
C HIS A 184 24.26 8.80 6.17
N SER A 185 25.21 9.11 7.05
CA SER A 185 25.02 10.06 8.17
C SER A 185 24.47 11.42 7.74
N ASN A 186 24.82 11.88 6.54
CA ASN A 186 24.41 13.20 6.04
C ASN A 186 23.06 13.17 5.29
N LEU A 187 22.50 12.01 4.99
CA LEU A 187 21.28 11.94 4.18
C LEU A 187 20.09 12.59 4.89
N ILE A 188 19.82 12.23 6.14
CA ILE A 188 18.69 12.77 6.90
C ILE A 188 18.88 14.28 7.19
N PRO A 189 20.03 14.77 7.65
CA PRO A 189 20.28 16.20 7.75
C PRO A 189 20.03 16.99 6.47
N ASN A 190 20.47 16.46 5.32
CA ASN A 190 20.23 17.09 4.02
C ASN A 190 18.75 17.11 3.65
N ILE A 191 18.01 15.99 3.88
CA ILE A 191 16.57 15.95 3.67
C ILE A 191 15.88 17.02 4.51
N ILE A 192 16.17 17.10 5.80
CA ILE A 192 15.55 18.07 6.73
C ILE A 192 15.81 19.51 6.28
N ASN A 193 17.03 19.80 5.83
CA ASN A 193 17.41 21.13 5.35
C ASN A 193 16.63 21.55 4.08
N GLU A 194 16.42 20.62 3.17
CA GLU A 194 15.71 20.86 1.90
C GLU A 194 14.17 20.75 2.03
N TYR A 195 13.69 20.18 3.14
CA TYR A 195 12.27 19.86 3.33
C TYR A 195 11.31 21.05 3.21
N PRO A 196 11.65 22.28 3.69
CA PRO A 196 10.76 23.43 3.55
C PRO A 196 10.38 23.76 2.11
N LYS A 197 11.17 23.33 1.12
CA LYS A 197 10.87 23.49 -0.30
C LYS A 197 9.60 22.75 -0.74
N LEU A 198 9.20 21.67 -0.03
CA LEU A 198 7.96 20.96 -0.32
C LEU A 198 6.71 21.82 -0.17
N LEU A 199 6.75 22.82 0.70
CA LEU A 199 5.65 23.78 0.87
C LEU A 199 5.74 24.98 -0.07
N GLN A 200 6.94 25.30 -0.57
CA GLN A 200 7.16 26.45 -1.45
C GLN A 200 6.75 26.16 -2.90
N TYR A 201 6.84 24.90 -3.32
CA TYR A 201 6.58 24.49 -4.69
C TYR A 201 5.40 23.52 -4.76
N ASN A 202 4.50 23.72 -5.69
CA ASN A 202 3.35 22.81 -5.92
C ASN A 202 3.80 21.41 -6.33
N SER A 203 4.95 21.29 -6.99
CA SER A 203 5.58 20.03 -7.33
C SER A 203 7.10 20.20 -7.42
N ILE A 204 7.83 19.17 -7.03
CA ILE A 204 9.28 19.08 -7.19
C ILE A 204 9.55 18.27 -8.46
N SER A 205 10.34 18.82 -9.37
CA SER A 205 10.60 18.16 -10.66
C SER A 205 11.74 17.13 -10.62
N SER A 206 12.61 17.21 -9.62
CA SER A 206 13.73 16.28 -9.42
C SER A 206 14.32 16.41 -8.02
N ILE A 207 14.78 15.32 -7.44
CA ILE A 207 15.52 15.28 -6.16
C ILE A 207 16.95 14.79 -6.34
N ILE A 208 17.29 14.20 -7.50
CA ILE A 208 18.63 13.72 -7.85
C ILE A 208 19.16 14.53 -9.03
N ASN A 209 20.27 15.26 -8.81
CA ASN A 209 20.86 16.14 -9.84
C ASN A 209 21.64 15.36 -10.92
N SER A 210 22.05 14.13 -10.66
CA SER A 210 22.76 13.29 -11.64
C SER A 210 21.79 12.58 -12.59
N LYS A 211 22.32 12.15 -13.74
CA LYS A 211 21.57 11.22 -14.61
C LYS A 211 21.39 9.89 -13.89
N LEU A 212 20.19 9.34 -13.98
CA LEU A 212 19.91 8.00 -13.52
C LEU A 212 20.57 6.97 -14.44
N ASP A 213 20.93 5.83 -13.89
CA ASP A 213 21.54 4.74 -14.64
C ASP A 213 20.62 4.24 -15.75
N TYR A 214 21.19 3.97 -16.93
CA TYR A 214 20.43 3.57 -18.10
C TYR A 214 19.70 2.22 -17.89
N TYR A 215 20.35 1.28 -17.22
CA TYR A 215 19.71 -0.01 -16.91
C TYR A 215 18.48 0.17 -16.01
N PHE A 216 18.58 1.06 -15.01
CA PHE A 216 17.45 1.37 -14.14
C PHE A 216 16.28 1.99 -14.93
N ILE A 217 16.56 2.94 -15.83
CA ILE A 217 15.51 3.58 -16.65
C ILE A 217 14.82 2.54 -17.53
N ASN A 218 15.57 1.66 -18.21
CA ASN A 218 14.98 0.60 -19.02
C ASN A 218 14.06 -0.32 -18.22
N ARG A 219 14.42 -0.64 -16.96
CA ARG A 219 13.54 -1.43 -16.08
C ARG A 219 12.26 -0.68 -15.71
N VAL A 220 12.34 0.63 -15.50
CA VAL A 220 11.16 1.47 -15.24
C VAL A 220 10.26 1.53 -16.47
N GLU A 221 10.83 1.68 -17.69
CA GLU A 221 10.08 1.67 -18.94
C GLU A 221 9.37 0.33 -19.17
N GLU A 222 10.05 -0.79 -18.91
CA GLU A 222 9.46 -2.14 -18.97
C GLU A 222 8.28 -2.28 -18.02
N ILE A 223 8.42 -1.82 -16.78
CA ILE A 223 7.37 -1.83 -15.76
C ILE A 223 6.17 -1.00 -16.22
N ASN A 224 6.42 0.21 -16.72
CA ASN A 224 5.37 1.08 -17.24
C ASN A 224 4.64 0.45 -18.43
N ALA A 225 5.36 -0.24 -19.33
CA ALA A 225 4.76 -0.94 -20.47
C ALA A 225 3.82 -2.07 -19.98
N ILE A 226 4.26 -2.89 -19.03
CA ILE A 226 3.47 -4.02 -18.52
C ILE A 226 2.21 -3.52 -17.81
N PHE A 227 2.34 -2.61 -16.85
CA PHE A 227 1.18 -2.12 -16.10
C PHE A 227 0.26 -1.23 -16.95
N GLY A 228 0.83 -0.45 -17.88
CA GLY A 228 0.07 0.36 -18.83
C GLY A 228 -0.79 -0.51 -19.75
N GLN A 229 -0.22 -1.59 -20.28
CA GLN A 229 -0.98 -2.55 -21.11
C GLN A 229 -2.14 -3.18 -20.33
N GLN A 230 -1.88 -3.65 -19.10
CA GLN A 230 -2.92 -4.20 -18.24
C GLN A 230 -4.04 -3.19 -17.96
N GLN A 231 -3.68 -1.95 -17.70
CA GLN A 231 -4.65 -0.88 -17.44
C GLN A 231 -5.51 -0.59 -18.66
N ILE A 232 -4.91 -0.44 -19.84
CA ILE A 232 -5.62 -0.19 -21.11
C ILE A 232 -6.58 -1.33 -21.42
N GLU A 233 -6.16 -2.58 -21.30
CA GLU A 233 -7.01 -3.75 -21.53
C GLU A 233 -8.23 -3.76 -20.60
N ASN A 234 -8.03 -3.43 -19.32
CA ASN A 234 -9.13 -3.37 -18.36
C ASN A 234 -10.08 -2.19 -18.59
N ILE A 235 -9.57 -1.02 -19.01
CA ILE A 235 -10.38 0.12 -19.41
C ILE A 235 -11.23 -0.24 -20.62
N ASN A 236 -10.62 -0.82 -21.67
CA ASN A 236 -11.34 -1.26 -22.87
C ASN A 236 -12.42 -2.32 -22.57
N THR A 237 -12.11 -3.24 -21.68
CA THR A 237 -13.08 -4.24 -21.22
C THR A 237 -14.27 -3.57 -20.50
N THR A 238 -13.98 -2.59 -19.62
CA THR A 238 -15.01 -1.84 -18.90
C THR A 238 -15.91 -1.04 -19.85
N LEU A 239 -15.32 -0.34 -20.82
CA LEU A 239 -16.06 0.40 -21.86
C LEU A 239 -16.94 -0.53 -22.71
N SER A 240 -16.38 -1.67 -23.11
CA SER A 240 -17.12 -2.69 -23.87
C SER A 240 -18.31 -3.27 -23.09
N LEU A 241 -18.18 -3.43 -21.79
CA LEU A 241 -19.27 -3.88 -20.90
C LEU A 241 -20.33 -2.81 -20.69
N SER A 242 -19.91 -1.55 -20.59
CA SER A 242 -20.84 -0.41 -20.49
C SER A 242 -21.72 -0.27 -21.72
N ASN A 243 -21.15 -0.52 -22.91
CA ASN A 243 -21.85 -0.41 -24.18
C ASN A 243 -22.66 -1.66 -24.55
N ASN A 244 -22.37 -2.83 -23.93
CA ASN A 244 -22.98 -4.13 -24.25
C ASN A 244 -23.63 -4.72 -22.99
N THR A 245 -24.93 -4.58 -22.86
CA THR A 245 -25.75 -5.08 -21.73
C THR A 245 -26.06 -6.58 -21.79
N LYS A 246 -25.16 -7.42 -22.34
CA LYS A 246 -25.34 -8.86 -22.30
C LYS A 246 -25.23 -9.37 -20.85
N ASN A 247 -26.37 -9.62 -20.23
CA ASN A 247 -26.49 -10.07 -18.84
C ASN A 247 -25.62 -11.29 -18.51
N GLU A 248 -25.50 -12.25 -19.45
CA GLU A 248 -24.69 -13.46 -19.25
C GLU A 248 -23.20 -13.17 -18.99
N LYS A 249 -22.60 -12.21 -19.73
CA LYS A 249 -21.19 -11.84 -19.52
C LYS A 249 -21.00 -11.13 -18.18
N ILE A 250 -21.94 -10.29 -17.79
CA ILE A 250 -21.92 -9.60 -16.50
C ILE A 250 -22.02 -10.61 -15.35
N GLU A 251 -22.92 -11.57 -15.43
CA GLU A 251 -23.09 -12.62 -14.43
C GLU A 251 -21.85 -13.52 -14.32
N SER A 252 -21.23 -13.87 -15.45
CA SER A 252 -19.96 -14.61 -15.45
C SER A 252 -18.85 -13.85 -14.74
N LEU A 253 -18.71 -12.54 -15.01
CA LEU A 253 -17.72 -11.68 -14.34
C LEU A 253 -17.96 -11.55 -12.82
N LYS A 254 -19.24 -11.42 -12.41
CA LYS A 254 -19.60 -11.42 -10.98
C LYS A 254 -19.18 -12.72 -10.29
N LYS A 255 -19.48 -13.86 -10.89
CA LYS A 255 -19.08 -15.17 -10.37
C LYS A 255 -17.56 -15.28 -10.23
N ASN A 256 -16.81 -14.88 -11.27
CA ASN A 256 -15.35 -14.86 -11.23
C ASN A 256 -14.80 -13.97 -10.12
N ASN A 257 -15.37 -12.78 -9.93
CA ASN A 257 -14.93 -11.87 -8.85
C ASN A 257 -15.19 -12.48 -7.47
N ILE A 258 -16.34 -13.13 -7.27
CA ILE A 258 -16.66 -13.83 -6.02
C ILE A 258 -15.63 -14.94 -5.77
N GLN A 259 -15.32 -15.77 -6.75
CA GLN A 259 -14.34 -16.85 -6.61
C GLN A 259 -12.94 -16.33 -6.31
N LYS A 260 -12.48 -15.28 -7.02
CA LYS A 260 -11.20 -14.62 -6.72
C LYS A 260 -11.17 -14.05 -5.30
N SER A 261 -12.26 -13.46 -4.82
CA SER A 261 -12.36 -12.93 -3.47
C SER A 261 -12.32 -14.02 -2.40
N ILE A 262 -13.01 -15.14 -2.64
CA ILE A 262 -12.97 -16.31 -1.75
C ILE A 262 -11.54 -16.86 -1.69
N HIS A 263 -10.92 -17.11 -2.84
CA HIS A 263 -9.55 -17.60 -2.91
C HIS A 263 -8.56 -16.67 -2.19
N TRP A 264 -8.71 -15.35 -2.36
CA TRP A 264 -7.89 -14.36 -1.66
C TRP A 264 -8.09 -14.45 -0.14
N CYS A 265 -9.33 -14.56 0.33
CA CYS A 265 -9.61 -14.71 1.76
C CYS A 265 -9.02 -15.99 2.33
N GLU A 266 -9.14 -17.11 1.60
CA GLU A 266 -8.56 -18.41 1.99
C GLU A 266 -7.03 -18.34 2.07
N LYS A 267 -6.39 -17.77 1.05
CA LYS A 267 -4.94 -17.59 0.99
C LYS A 267 -4.39 -16.83 2.20
N PHE A 268 -5.10 -15.84 2.69
CA PHE A 268 -4.68 -15.02 3.82
C PHE A 268 -5.34 -15.40 5.15
N ASN A 269 -6.05 -16.53 5.22
CA ASN A 269 -6.78 -16.99 6.41
C ASN A 269 -7.73 -15.91 6.97
N ILE A 270 -8.37 -15.15 6.09
CA ILE A 270 -9.35 -14.13 6.45
C ILE A 270 -10.75 -14.75 6.39
N PRO A 271 -11.58 -14.59 7.42
CA PRO A 271 -12.95 -15.07 7.41
C PRO A 271 -13.74 -14.47 6.26
N HIS A 272 -14.50 -15.30 5.55
CA HIS A 272 -15.40 -14.85 4.50
C HIS A 272 -16.75 -15.55 4.62
N ASN A 273 -17.81 -14.93 4.11
CA ASN A 273 -19.13 -15.52 4.08
C ASN A 273 -19.22 -16.57 2.98
N LYS A 274 -19.31 -17.83 3.34
CA LYS A 274 -19.43 -18.96 2.38
C LYS A 274 -20.79 -19.02 1.67
N ASN A 275 -21.79 -18.31 2.20
CA ASN A 275 -23.17 -18.32 1.71
C ASN A 275 -23.53 -17.07 0.90
N VAL A 276 -22.56 -16.36 0.34
CA VAL A 276 -22.84 -15.24 -0.55
C VAL A 276 -23.48 -15.75 -1.83
N LEU A 277 -24.77 -15.91 -1.76
CA LEU A 277 -25.62 -15.91 -2.95
C LEU A 277 -25.41 -14.58 -3.67
N SER A 278 -25.40 -14.58 -4.97
CA SER A 278 -25.08 -13.53 -5.92
C SER A 278 -25.84 -12.19 -5.78
N THR A 279 -26.44 -11.92 -4.65
CA THR A 279 -27.18 -10.69 -4.37
C THR A 279 -26.25 -9.64 -3.80
N ASN A 280 -26.08 -8.56 -4.53
CA ASN A 280 -25.32 -7.41 -4.04
C ASN A 280 -26.05 -6.80 -2.84
N ILE A 281 -25.57 -7.06 -1.64
CA ILE A 281 -26.15 -6.55 -0.38
C ILE A 281 -26.18 -5.02 -0.31
N PHE A 282 -25.38 -4.32 -1.13
CA PHE A 282 -25.39 -2.86 -1.23
C PHE A 282 -26.45 -2.33 -2.20
N MET A 283 -27.06 -3.18 -3.03
CA MET A 283 -28.12 -2.82 -3.97
C MET A 283 -29.53 -3.24 -3.52
N THR A 284 -29.68 -3.96 -2.44
CA THR A 284 -30.99 -4.18 -1.83
C THR A 284 -31.40 -2.91 -1.09
N ASN A 285 -32.32 -2.17 -1.66
CA ASN A 285 -33.01 -1.09 -0.97
C ASN A 285 -33.44 -1.57 0.42
N SER A 286 -32.96 -0.84 1.41
CA SER A 286 -33.41 -0.74 2.80
C SER A 286 -34.48 -1.75 3.21
N ILE A 287 -34.20 -2.44 4.24
CA ILE A 287 -35.04 -3.01 5.26
C ILE A 287 -34.51 -4.40 5.62
N THR A 288 -34.11 -4.48 6.88
CA THR A 288 -33.60 -5.63 7.64
C THR A 288 -32.12 -5.95 7.53
N ARG A 289 -31.29 -5.20 8.30
CA ARG A 289 -30.10 -5.75 8.94
C ARG A 289 -30.56 -6.83 9.94
N LYS A 290 -30.58 -8.07 9.50
CA LYS A 290 -30.51 -9.19 10.43
C LYS A 290 -29.04 -9.52 10.61
N CYS A 291 -28.52 -9.32 11.80
CA CYS A 291 -27.29 -9.92 12.26
C CYS A 291 -27.46 -11.44 12.11
N TYR A 292 -26.67 -12.06 11.24
CA TYR A 292 -26.60 -13.52 11.17
C TYR A 292 -25.59 -13.98 12.20
N ASP A 293 -26.09 -14.59 13.25
CA ASP A 293 -25.32 -15.41 14.18
C ASP A 293 -24.64 -16.57 13.44
N ASN A 294 -23.39 -16.82 13.79
CA ASN A 294 -22.47 -17.79 13.22
C ASN A 294 -22.82 -19.24 13.62
N THR A 295 -23.99 -19.75 13.30
CA THR A 295 -24.26 -21.18 13.48
C THR A 295 -25.34 -21.66 12.51
N VAL A 296 -24.95 -22.05 11.31
CA VAL A 296 -25.66 -23.08 10.53
C VAL A 296 -24.66 -23.83 9.65
N ALA A 297 -24.47 -25.10 9.96
CA ALA A 297 -23.80 -26.05 9.09
C ALA A 297 -24.70 -26.34 7.89
N VAL A 298 -24.18 -26.18 6.67
CA VAL A 298 -24.86 -26.62 5.46
C VAL A 298 -23.92 -27.51 4.66
N THR A 299 -24.38 -28.71 4.42
CA THR A 299 -23.77 -29.76 3.61
C THR A 299 -23.54 -29.30 2.17
N ALA A 300 -22.33 -29.51 1.68
CA ALA A 300 -21.93 -29.24 0.31
C ALA A 300 -22.59 -30.24 -0.67
N ALA A 301 -23.16 -29.70 -1.73
CA ALA A 301 -23.41 -30.46 -2.95
C ALA A 301 -22.34 -30.10 -3.97
N ASP A 302 -21.69 -31.12 -4.48
CA ASP A 302 -20.61 -31.10 -5.45
C ASP A 302 -20.93 -30.30 -6.72
N ASN A 303 -20.04 -29.36 -7.04
CA ASN A 303 -19.77 -28.97 -8.43
C ASN A 303 -18.28 -28.60 -8.54
N THR A 304 -17.47 -29.60 -8.77
CA THR A 304 -16.06 -29.53 -9.13
C THR A 304 -15.94 -29.02 -10.57
N ILE A 305 -15.45 -27.80 -10.74
CA ILE A 305 -14.84 -27.37 -12.00
C ILE A 305 -13.34 -27.25 -11.72
N ALA A 306 -12.60 -28.21 -12.31
CA ALA A 306 -11.14 -28.19 -12.26
C ALA A 306 -10.60 -27.00 -13.06
N VAL A 307 -9.87 -26.13 -12.39
CA VAL A 307 -8.98 -25.17 -13.02
C VAL A 307 -7.57 -25.63 -12.70
N SER A 308 -6.83 -26.03 -13.72
CA SER A 308 -5.42 -26.38 -13.63
C SER A 308 -4.62 -25.17 -13.14
N ALA A 309 -4.03 -25.30 -11.97
CA ALA A 309 -3.00 -24.39 -11.50
C ALA A 309 -1.66 -24.90 -12.00
N ASP A 310 -0.95 -24.10 -12.79
CA ASP A 310 0.45 -24.37 -13.08
C ASP A 310 1.26 -24.08 -11.82
N ASP A 311 1.90 -25.14 -11.32
CA ASP A 311 2.86 -25.13 -10.23
C ASP A 311 4.11 -24.33 -10.62
N ASN A 312 4.33 -23.20 -9.98
CA ASN A 312 5.66 -22.64 -9.82
C ASN A 312 6.03 -22.69 -8.34
N THR A 313 6.72 -23.76 -7.98
CA THR A 313 7.37 -23.98 -6.69
C THR A 313 8.40 -22.88 -6.44
N ILE A 314 8.17 -22.07 -5.41
CA ILE A 314 9.17 -21.18 -4.82
C ILE A 314 9.64 -21.84 -3.52
N ASP A 315 10.95 -22.07 -3.43
CA ASP A 315 11.66 -22.69 -2.31
C ASP A 315 11.29 -22.05 -0.96
N ASP A 316 10.80 -22.88 -0.07
CA ASP A 316 10.50 -22.62 1.33
C ASP A 316 11.77 -22.57 2.14
N ASN A 317 12.19 -21.37 2.59
CA ASN A 317 12.99 -21.24 3.83
C ASN A 317 13.25 -19.77 4.18
N THR A 318 12.32 -19.11 4.89
CA THR A 318 12.62 -18.10 5.94
C THR A 318 11.31 -17.61 6.59
N ILE A 319 11.25 -17.74 7.89
CA ILE A 319 10.05 -17.64 8.75
C ILE A 319 9.54 -16.17 8.96
N ASP A 320 10.19 -15.15 8.40
CA ASP A 320 9.88 -13.72 8.61
C ASP A 320 9.10 -13.05 7.45
N ASP A 321 8.84 -13.78 6.39
CA ASP A 321 8.23 -13.22 5.17
C ASP A 321 6.69 -13.12 5.21
N ASN A 322 6.01 -13.79 6.14
CA ASN A 322 4.56 -13.96 6.11
C ASN A 322 3.73 -12.67 6.23
N THR A 323 4.22 -11.64 6.91
CA THR A 323 3.45 -10.38 7.08
C THR A 323 3.56 -9.50 5.83
N ILE A 324 4.70 -9.53 5.15
CA ILE A 324 4.95 -8.76 3.93
C ILE A 324 4.45 -9.52 2.72
N ASP A 325 4.56 -10.84 2.71
CA ASP A 325 4.01 -11.68 1.65
C ASP A 325 2.49 -11.59 1.57
N ALA A 326 1.80 -11.34 2.69
CA ALA A 326 0.37 -11.03 2.69
C ALA A 326 0.02 -9.77 1.88
N VAL A 327 0.93 -8.81 1.80
CA VAL A 327 0.76 -7.57 1.01
C VAL A 327 1.37 -7.71 -0.38
N THR A 328 2.37 -8.59 -0.56
CA THR A 328 3.18 -8.70 -1.79
C THR A 328 2.70 -9.72 -2.80
N VAL A 329 1.76 -10.59 -2.47
CA VAL A 329 1.29 -11.60 -3.43
C VAL A 329 0.24 -10.99 -4.35
N ALA A 330 0.69 -10.29 -5.35
CA ALA A 330 -0.09 -10.00 -6.55
C ALA A 330 0.48 -10.82 -7.70
N ASP A 331 -0.37 -11.31 -8.60
CA ASP A 331 0.05 -12.00 -9.83
C ASP A 331 0.90 -11.12 -10.76
N SER A 332 1.09 -9.84 -10.41
CA SER A 332 1.86 -8.85 -11.14
C SER A 332 2.90 -8.15 -10.24
N THR A 333 3.82 -8.93 -9.67
CA THR A 333 4.97 -8.41 -8.92
C THR A 333 6.20 -8.33 -9.82
N ILE A 334 6.79 -7.15 -9.96
CA ILE A 334 8.01 -6.94 -10.74
C ILE A 334 9.16 -6.62 -9.81
N ASP A 335 10.22 -7.43 -9.86
CA ASP A 335 11.44 -7.26 -9.07
C ASP A 335 12.38 -6.27 -9.76
N ILE A 336 12.77 -5.23 -9.04
CA ILE A 336 13.75 -4.25 -9.49
C ILE A 336 15.08 -4.53 -8.77
N ARG A 337 15.69 -5.70 -9.05
CA ARG A 337 17.00 -5.99 -8.46
C ARG A 337 18.10 -5.20 -9.16
N TYR A 338 18.87 -4.51 -8.37
CA TYR A 338 20.09 -3.86 -8.79
C TYR A 338 21.26 -4.49 -8.00
N SER A 339 22.02 -5.37 -8.66
CA SER A 339 23.08 -6.15 -7.99
C SER A 339 24.39 -5.38 -7.75
N ASN A 340 24.57 -4.19 -8.33
CA ASN A 340 25.88 -3.52 -8.41
C ASN A 340 25.88 -2.01 -8.07
N MET A 341 24.98 -1.51 -7.22
CA MET A 341 25.16 -0.17 -6.67
C MET A 341 26.12 -0.23 -5.49
N THR A 342 27.39 0.03 -5.73
CA THR A 342 28.30 0.52 -4.68
C THR A 342 27.93 1.96 -4.34
N PRO A 343 27.94 2.34 -3.04
CA PRO A 343 27.58 3.66 -2.57
C PRO A 343 28.50 4.76 -3.10
#